data_ff9851ee52eb7221eb7f51e866b4f27b
#
_entry.id   ff9851ee52eb7221eb7f51e866b4f27b
#
_cell.length_a   1.000
_cell.length_b   1.000
_cell.length_c   1.000
_cell.angle_alpha   90.00
_cell.angle_beta   90.00
_cell.angle_gamma   90.00
#
_symmetry.space_group_name_H-M   'P 1'
#
loop_
_entity.id
_entity.type
_entity.pdbx_description
1 polymer ?
#
loop_
_entity_poly.entity_id
_entity_poly.type
_entity_poly.pdbx_seq_one_letter_code
_entity_poly.pdbx_strand_id
1 'polypeptide(L)'
;MTREAHTELRQPEVGVAILGMGTVGTEVVRLLIENSDSFTHRVGAPIVIRGIAVRDTQRDRGVDPSLITDDAQALIDRPDVDVVVEVIGGIEGSRQLLLSALKQGKSVVTANKALVAAHSAELAAAADESQAVSYTHLTLPTNREV
;
A
#
# COMPACT_ATOMS: atom_id res chain seq x y z
N MET A 1 14.17 -41.85 -9.61
CA MET A 1 12.89 -41.18 -9.60
C MET A 1 13.13 -39.73 -9.23
N THR A 2 13.22 -38.92 -10.22
CA THR A 2 13.27 -37.49 -10.03
C THR A 2 11.86 -37.01 -9.68
N ARG A 3 11.68 -36.60 -8.43
CA ARG A 3 10.60 -35.76 -8.12
C ARG A 3 10.85 -34.44 -8.84
N GLU A 4 10.22 -34.28 -9.96
CA GLU A 4 10.07 -32.96 -10.49
C GLU A 4 9.33 -32.17 -9.40
N ALA A 5 10.06 -31.30 -8.76
CA ALA A 5 9.44 -30.29 -7.97
C ALA A 5 8.58 -29.51 -8.94
N HIS A 6 7.29 -29.79 -8.93
CA HIS A 6 6.34 -28.86 -9.43
C HIS A 6 6.51 -27.63 -8.55
N THR A 7 7.42 -26.79 -8.96
CA THR A 7 7.34 -25.40 -8.56
C THR A 7 6.03 -24.93 -9.15
N GLU A 8 4.96 -25.08 -8.39
CA GLU A 8 3.76 -24.34 -8.71
C GLU A 8 4.23 -22.92 -8.82
N LEU A 9 4.20 -22.44 -10.05
CA LEU A 9 4.39 -21.03 -10.31
C LEU A 9 3.26 -20.35 -9.56
N ARG A 10 3.56 -19.97 -8.31
CA ARG A 10 2.66 -19.13 -7.56
C ARG A 10 2.39 -17.94 -8.45
N GLN A 11 1.13 -17.80 -8.87
CA GLN A 11 0.75 -16.60 -9.56
C GLN A 11 1.20 -15.44 -8.70
N PRO A 12 1.93 -14.46 -9.27
CA PRO A 12 2.42 -13.36 -8.48
C PRO A 12 1.24 -12.65 -7.83
N GLU A 13 1.26 -12.60 -6.52
CA GLU A 13 0.31 -11.83 -5.74
C GLU A 13 0.84 -10.42 -5.55
N VAL A 14 -0.05 -9.44 -5.56
CA VAL A 14 0.29 -8.06 -5.20
C VAL A 14 0.03 -7.88 -3.71
N GLY A 15 1.06 -7.77 -2.92
CA GLY A 15 0.97 -7.54 -1.48
C GLY A 15 0.78 -6.06 -1.17
N VAL A 16 -0.26 -5.75 -0.40
CA VAL A 16 -0.61 -4.37 -0.04
C VAL A 16 -0.52 -4.16 1.46
N ALA A 17 0.19 -3.11 1.85
CA ALA A 17 0.19 -2.61 3.22
C ALA A 17 -0.69 -1.36 3.29
N ILE A 18 -1.61 -1.33 4.24
CA ILE A 18 -2.48 -0.18 4.48
C ILE A 18 -1.97 0.55 5.73
N LEU A 19 -1.65 1.83 5.58
CA LEU A 19 -1.24 2.66 6.69
C LEU A 19 -2.39 3.58 7.10
N GLY A 20 -3.01 3.24 8.21
CA GLY A 20 -4.19 3.93 8.74
C GLY A 20 -5.49 3.20 8.40
N MET A 21 -6.44 3.24 9.33
CA MET A 21 -7.76 2.67 9.13
C MET A 21 -8.83 3.57 9.75
N GLY A 22 -8.79 4.84 9.37
CA GLY A 22 -9.87 5.78 9.63
C GLY A 22 -10.99 5.61 8.59
N THR A 23 -11.71 6.65 8.29
CA THR A 23 -12.82 6.60 7.32
C THR A 23 -12.35 6.14 5.95
N VAL A 24 -11.29 6.75 5.41
CA VAL A 24 -10.77 6.41 4.08
C VAL A 24 -10.13 5.01 4.08
N GLY A 25 -9.31 4.70 5.07
CA GLY A 25 -8.65 3.40 5.17
C GLY A 25 -9.63 2.25 5.30
N THR A 26 -10.69 2.42 6.06
CA THR A 26 -11.76 1.44 6.21
C THR A 26 -12.44 1.16 4.86
N GLU A 27 -12.72 2.22 4.08
CA GLU A 27 -13.31 2.06 2.76
C GLU A 27 -12.37 1.37 1.78
N VAL A 28 -11.09 1.69 1.81
CA VAL A 28 -10.09 1.03 0.96
C VAL A 28 -10.03 -0.47 1.26
N VAL A 29 -9.96 -0.83 2.53
CA VAL A 29 -9.94 -2.24 2.95
C VAL A 29 -11.21 -2.95 2.50
N ARG A 30 -12.36 -2.34 2.72
CA ARG A 30 -13.65 -2.89 2.31
C ARG A 30 -13.70 -3.14 0.80
N LEU A 31 -13.30 -2.16 0.01
CA LEU A 31 -13.30 -2.28 -1.45
C LEU A 31 -12.35 -3.38 -1.93
N LEU A 32 -11.17 -3.50 -1.34
CA LEU A 32 -10.22 -4.54 -1.72
C LEU A 32 -10.73 -5.94 -1.40
N ILE A 33 -11.44 -6.11 -0.30
CA ILE A 33 -12.01 -7.39 0.10
C ILE A 33 -13.24 -7.73 -0.75
N GLU A 34 -14.20 -6.82 -0.85
CA GLU A 34 -15.47 -7.07 -1.54
C GLU A 34 -15.32 -7.23 -3.05
N ASN A 35 -14.34 -6.56 -3.64
CA ASN A 35 -14.12 -6.57 -5.09
C ASN A 35 -12.87 -7.33 -5.50
N SER A 36 -12.38 -8.24 -4.67
CA SER A 36 -11.12 -8.94 -4.91
C SER A 36 -11.08 -9.63 -6.27
N ASP A 37 -12.14 -10.29 -6.67
CA ASP A 37 -12.20 -10.98 -7.97
C ASP A 37 -12.12 -10.00 -9.15
N SER A 38 -12.82 -8.88 -9.05
CA SER A 38 -12.78 -7.85 -10.08
C SER A 38 -11.39 -7.23 -10.21
N PHE A 39 -10.73 -6.95 -9.09
CA PHE A 39 -9.37 -6.42 -9.09
C PHE A 39 -8.37 -7.44 -9.63
N THR A 40 -8.50 -8.69 -9.23
CA THR A 40 -7.67 -9.78 -9.75
C THR A 40 -7.79 -9.88 -11.27
N HIS A 41 -8.99 -9.77 -11.78
CA HIS A 41 -9.24 -9.82 -13.24
C HIS A 41 -8.60 -8.64 -13.96
N ARG A 42 -8.70 -7.42 -13.40
CA ARG A 42 -8.16 -6.21 -14.03
C ARG A 42 -6.65 -6.13 -13.97
N VAL A 43 -6.07 -6.55 -12.85
CA VAL A 43 -4.63 -6.46 -12.58
C VAL A 43 -3.88 -7.67 -13.14
N GLY A 44 -4.55 -8.79 -13.28
CA GLY A 44 -3.95 -10.04 -13.72
C GLY A 44 -3.28 -10.81 -12.58
N ALA A 45 -3.45 -10.38 -11.32
CA ALA A 45 -2.90 -11.02 -10.15
C ALA A 45 -3.77 -10.74 -8.93
N PRO A 46 -3.87 -11.66 -7.98
CA PRO A 46 -4.58 -11.42 -6.74
C PRO A 46 -3.95 -10.27 -5.94
N ILE A 47 -4.79 -9.40 -5.40
CA ILE A 47 -4.36 -8.34 -4.48
C ILE A 47 -4.62 -8.84 -3.06
N VAL A 48 -3.57 -8.89 -2.25
CA VAL A 48 -3.63 -9.43 -0.90
C VAL A 48 -3.23 -8.36 0.10
N ILE A 49 -4.07 -8.10 1.09
CA ILE A 49 -3.73 -7.21 2.19
C ILE A 49 -2.80 -7.97 3.12
N ARG A 50 -1.55 -7.49 3.24
CA ARG A 50 -0.53 -8.11 4.11
C ARG A 50 -0.62 -7.64 5.54
N GLY A 51 -1.08 -6.41 5.73
CA GLY A 51 -1.23 -5.83 7.05
C GLY A 51 -1.84 -4.45 7.02
N ILE A 52 -2.30 -4.00 8.17
CA ILE A 52 -2.92 -2.71 8.37
C ILE A 52 -2.30 -2.08 9.61
N ALA A 53 -1.57 -0.99 9.43
CA ALA A 53 -0.93 -0.29 10.53
C ALA A 53 -1.87 0.77 11.11
N VAL A 54 -2.10 0.69 12.42
CA VAL A 54 -2.97 1.59 13.17
C VAL A 54 -2.35 1.94 14.51
N ARG A 55 -2.81 3.00 15.14
CA ARG A 55 -2.33 3.37 16.49
C ARG A 55 -2.95 2.52 17.59
N ASP A 56 -4.26 2.29 17.50
CA ASP A 56 -5.00 1.52 18.49
C ASP A 56 -5.29 0.12 17.93
N THR A 57 -4.49 -0.85 18.36
CA THR A 57 -4.60 -2.24 17.92
C THR A 57 -5.69 -3.02 18.67
N GLN A 58 -6.26 -2.45 19.73
CA GLN A 58 -7.27 -3.12 20.55
C GLN A 58 -8.68 -2.89 20.05
N ARG A 59 -8.87 -1.91 19.19
CA ARG A 59 -10.19 -1.61 18.63
C ARG A 59 -10.58 -2.67 17.61
N ASP A 60 -11.79 -3.21 17.74
CA ASP A 60 -12.36 -4.08 16.73
C ASP A 60 -12.64 -3.28 15.44
N ARG A 61 -12.09 -3.73 14.35
CA ARG A 61 -12.20 -3.05 13.06
C ARG A 61 -12.89 -3.90 11.99
N GLY A 62 -13.47 -5.02 12.39
CA GLY A 62 -14.19 -5.89 11.48
C GLY A 62 -13.31 -6.64 10.48
N VAL A 63 -12.01 -6.71 10.75
CA VAL A 63 -11.05 -7.48 9.93
C VAL A 63 -10.33 -8.49 10.79
N ASP A 64 -9.62 -9.42 10.16
CA ASP A 64 -8.80 -10.40 10.89
C ASP A 64 -7.78 -9.67 11.77
N PRO A 65 -7.80 -9.87 13.08
CA PRO A 65 -6.87 -9.20 13.99
C PRO A 65 -5.40 -9.46 13.69
N SER A 66 -5.08 -10.56 13.03
CA SER A 66 -3.70 -10.87 12.64
C SER A 66 -3.13 -9.89 11.61
N LEU A 67 -3.99 -9.16 10.90
CA LEU A 67 -3.57 -8.13 9.95
C LEU A 67 -3.22 -6.80 10.63
N ILE A 68 -3.65 -6.59 11.87
CA ILE A 68 -3.49 -5.31 12.56
C ILE A 68 -2.14 -5.24 13.25
N THR A 69 -1.43 -4.14 13.05
CA THR A 69 -0.16 -3.84 13.71
C THR A 69 -0.07 -2.36 14.05
N ASP A 70 0.73 -2.02 15.04
CA ASP A 70 1.12 -0.64 15.34
C ASP A 70 2.52 -0.30 14.82
N ASP A 71 3.21 -1.25 14.21
CA ASP A 71 4.54 -1.06 13.65
C ASP A 71 4.47 -0.93 12.12
N ALA A 72 4.21 0.29 11.67
CA ALA A 72 4.11 0.59 10.24
C ALA A 72 5.42 0.33 9.50
N GLN A 73 6.57 0.62 10.12
CA GLN A 73 7.86 0.41 9.47
C GLN A 73 8.15 -1.08 9.24
N ALA A 74 7.88 -1.91 10.23
CA ALA A 74 8.05 -3.35 10.08
C ALA A 74 7.14 -3.92 8.99
N LEU A 75 5.93 -3.39 8.86
CA LEU A 75 5.02 -3.78 7.79
C LEU A 75 5.56 -3.39 6.42
N ILE A 76 6.07 -2.17 6.26
CA ILE A 76 6.67 -1.70 5.01
C ILE A 76 7.90 -2.52 4.65
N ASP A 77 8.69 -2.94 5.62
CA ASP A 77 9.93 -3.68 5.40
C ASP A 77 9.71 -5.14 4.96
N ARG A 78 8.49 -5.62 5.00
CA ARG A 78 8.19 -7.00 4.58
C ARG A 78 8.47 -7.21 3.10
N PRO A 79 9.19 -8.29 2.74
CA PRO A 79 9.50 -8.57 1.34
C PRO A 79 8.27 -8.93 0.49
N ASP A 80 7.17 -9.32 1.12
CA ASP A 80 5.91 -9.65 0.46
C ASP A 80 4.95 -8.47 0.31
N VAL A 81 5.40 -7.26 0.63
CA VAL A 81 4.65 -6.01 0.40
C VAL A 81 5.19 -5.34 -0.84
N ASP A 82 4.31 -5.10 -1.81
CA ASP A 82 4.65 -4.46 -3.09
C ASP A 82 4.13 -3.03 -3.18
N VAL A 83 3.01 -2.76 -2.54
CA VAL A 83 2.31 -1.47 -2.59
C VAL A 83 1.99 -1.01 -1.17
N VAL A 84 2.27 0.24 -0.90
CA VAL A 84 1.93 0.89 0.37
C VAL A 84 0.85 1.94 0.12
N VAL A 85 -0.28 1.80 0.79
CA VAL A 85 -1.39 2.75 0.72
C VAL A 85 -1.41 3.56 2.02
N GLU A 86 -1.17 4.86 1.91
CA GLU A 86 -1.09 5.74 3.06
C GLU A 86 -2.36 6.59 3.17
N VAL A 87 -3.08 6.43 4.26
CA VAL A 87 -4.32 7.13 4.55
C VAL A 87 -4.38 7.63 6.01
N ILE A 88 -3.20 7.83 6.61
CA ILE A 88 -3.10 8.26 8.01
C ILE A 88 -3.42 9.74 8.16
N GLY A 89 -2.93 10.57 7.26
CA GLY A 89 -2.91 12.02 7.41
C GLY A 89 -1.67 12.51 8.19
N GLY A 90 -1.48 13.83 8.22
CA GLY A 90 -0.28 14.45 8.77
C GLY A 90 0.86 14.45 7.76
N ILE A 91 1.98 15.12 8.08
CA ILE A 91 3.08 15.30 7.13
C ILE A 91 4.32 14.51 7.53
N GLU A 92 4.86 14.74 8.72
CA GLU A 92 6.19 14.23 9.06
C GLU A 92 6.26 12.70 9.21
N GLY A 93 5.36 12.10 9.97
CA GLY A 93 5.35 10.65 10.15
C GLY A 93 5.12 9.90 8.84
N SER A 94 4.17 10.36 8.06
CA SER A 94 3.84 9.78 6.75
C SER A 94 4.98 9.97 5.76
N ARG A 95 5.62 11.13 5.75
CA ARG A 95 6.75 11.42 4.87
C ARG A 95 7.86 10.38 5.00
N GLN A 96 8.29 10.10 6.22
CA GLN A 96 9.37 9.14 6.46
C GLN A 96 8.99 7.73 6.03
N LEU A 97 7.77 7.31 6.32
CA LEU A 97 7.27 6.00 5.93
C LEU A 97 7.19 5.85 4.41
N LEU A 98 6.70 6.86 3.71
CA LEU A 98 6.60 6.81 2.25
C LEU A 98 7.97 6.86 1.57
N LEU A 99 8.90 7.65 2.08
CA LEU A 99 10.27 7.65 1.56
C LEU A 99 10.93 6.28 1.76
N SER A 100 10.73 5.66 2.90
CA SER A 100 11.25 4.33 3.17
C SER A 100 10.69 3.30 2.19
N ALA A 101 9.39 3.33 1.93
CA ALA A 101 8.75 2.43 0.97
C ALA A 101 9.31 2.63 -0.44
N LEU A 102 9.42 3.87 -0.90
CA LEU A 102 9.94 4.19 -2.23
C LEU A 102 11.40 3.76 -2.39
N LYS A 103 12.23 3.98 -1.37
CA LYS A 103 13.63 3.55 -1.40
C LYS A 103 13.81 2.05 -1.48
N GLN A 104 12.82 1.30 -0.99
CA GLN A 104 12.80 -0.16 -1.09
C GLN A 104 12.21 -0.66 -2.43
N GLY A 105 11.88 0.22 -3.33
CA GLY A 105 11.31 -0.12 -4.63
C GLY A 105 9.81 -0.42 -4.61
N LYS A 106 9.13 -0.09 -3.52
CA LYS A 106 7.69 -0.32 -3.39
C LYS A 106 6.90 0.84 -3.95
N SER A 107 5.78 0.56 -4.57
CA SER A 107 4.88 1.59 -5.06
C SER A 107 4.09 2.20 -3.92
N VAL A 108 3.78 3.47 -4.03
CA VAL A 108 3.07 4.21 -2.98
C VAL A 108 1.83 4.87 -3.55
N VAL A 109 0.72 4.71 -2.85
CA VAL A 109 -0.53 5.43 -3.09
C VAL A 109 -0.85 6.22 -1.84
N THR A 110 -1.01 7.53 -1.96
CA THR A 110 -1.32 8.37 -0.81
C THR A 110 -2.56 9.22 -1.03
N ALA A 111 -3.36 9.36 0.02
CA ALA A 111 -4.46 10.29 0.09
C ALA A 111 -4.04 11.64 0.70
N ASN A 112 -2.78 11.78 1.08
CA ASN A 112 -2.29 12.92 1.82
C ASN A 112 -1.86 14.05 0.89
N LYS A 113 -2.80 14.89 0.52
CA LYS A 113 -2.54 16.02 -0.38
C LYS A 113 -1.54 17.02 0.19
N ALA A 114 -1.57 17.26 1.49
CA ALA A 114 -0.65 18.18 2.15
C ALA A 114 0.80 17.68 2.06
N LEU A 115 1.01 16.39 2.24
CA LEU A 115 2.32 15.77 2.10
C LEU A 115 2.85 15.91 0.66
N VAL A 116 2.04 15.59 -0.31
CA VAL A 116 2.43 15.68 -1.72
C VAL A 116 2.72 17.12 -2.11
N ALA A 117 1.89 18.07 -1.67
CA ALA A 117 2.12 19.48 -1.95
C ALA A 117 3.44 20.00 -1.35
N ALA A 118 3.77 19.56 -0.12
CA ALA A 118 4.96 20.01 0.57
C ALA A 118 6.25 19.33 0.10
N HIS A 119 6.17 18.07 -0.35
CA HIS A 119 7.34 17.22 -0.59
C HIS A 119 7.32 16.48 -1.92
N SER A 120 6.61 16.98 -2.91
CA SER A 120 6.45 16.30 -4.21
C SER A 120 7.77 15.99 -4.91
N ALA A 121 8.71 16.92 -4.89
CA ALA A 121 10.01 16.73 -5.54
C ALA A 121 10.84 15.63 -4.86
N GLU A 122 10.81 15.59 -3.52
CA GLU A 122 11.52 14.58 -2.75
C GLU A 122 10.94 13.18 -2.97
N LEU A 123 9.61 13.07 -2.99
CA LEU A 123 8.93 11.81 -3.24
C LEU A 123 9.18 11.31 -4.67
N ALA A 124 9.11 12.20 -5.65
CA ALA A 124 9.38 11.86 -7.04
C ALA A 124 10.82 11.40 -7.24
N ALA A 125 11.79 12.08 -6.63
CA ALA A 125 13.19 11.70 -6.70
C ALA A 125 13.43 10.32 -6.08
N ALA A 126 12.82 10.02 -4.93
CA ALA A 126 12.94 8.73 -4.30
C ALA A 126 12.32 7.61 -5.15
N ALA A 127 11.19 7.88 -5.80
CA ALA A 127 10.56 6.94 -6.71
C ALA A 127 11.44 6.66 -7.94
N ASP A 128 12.02 7.69 -8.54
CA ASP A 128 12.88 7.57 -9.71
C ASP A 128 14.16 6.78 -9.39
N GLU A 129 14.80 7.05 -8.26
CA GLU A 129 16.02 6.35 -7.84
C GLU A 129 15.83 4.85 -7.68
N SER A 130 14.67 4.43 -7.23
CA SER A 130 14.38 3.02 -6.96
C SER A 130 13.50 2.37 -8.01
N GLN A 131 13.16 3.08 -9.08
CA GLN A 131 12.22 2.63 -10.12
C GLN A 131 10.83 2.29 -9.56
N ALA A 132 10.48 2.86 -8.42
CA ALA A 132 9.17 2.72 -7.82
C ALA A 132 8.17 3.70 -8.47
N VAL A 133 6.90 3.47 -8.23
CA VAL A 133 5.84 4.34 -8.73
C VAL A 133 5.15 5.01 -7.55
N SER A 134 4.99 6.31 -7.64
CA SER A 134 4.25 7.09 -6.63
C SER A 134 2.94 7.60 -7.23
N TYR A 135 1.85 7.27 -6.56
CA TYR A 135 0.54 7.74 -6.96
C TYR A 135 -0.11 8.55 -5.85
N THR A 136 -0.70 9.66 -6.22
CA THR A 136 -1.58 10.40 -5.35
C THR A 136 -3.01 10.13 -5.79
N HIS A 137 -3.61 9.18 -5.14
CA HIS A 137 -4.84 8.62 -5.64
C HIS A 137 -6.03 9.60 -5.63
N LEU A 138 -6.00 10.59 -4.75
CA LEU A 138 -7.02 11.61 -4.71
C LEU A 138 -6.77 12.79 -5.60
N THR A 139 -5.72 12.76 -6.31
CA THR A 139 -5.51 13.67 -7.37
C THR A 139 -6.20 13.22 -8.58
N LEU A 140 -7.13 12.76 -8.44
CA LEU A 140 -7.89 12.52 -9.46
C LEU A 140 -8.01 13.44 -10.45
N PRO A 141 -8.41 12.89 -11.36
CA PRO A 141 -8.36 13.27 -12.65
C PRO A 141 -8.68 14.64 -12.82
N THR A 142 -7.94 15.29 -12.52
CA THR A 142 -8.21 16.55 -12.90
C THR A 142 -8.05 16.70 -14.33
N ASN A 143 -8.15 16.63 -14.27
CA ASN A 143 -7.86 16.88 -15.05
C ASN A 143 -7.14 17.11 -15.73
N ARG A 144 -6.86 16.93 -16.11
CA ARG A 144 -6.19 17.06 -16.74
C ARG A 144 -6.45 17.31 -17.70
N GLU A 145 -6.53 17.79 -17.94
CA GLU A 145 -6.50 17.81 -18.84
C GLU A 145 -6.09 18.00 -19.42
N VAL A 146 -6.19 18.18 -19.60
CA VAL A 146 -5.87 18.20 -20.21
C VAL A 146 -5.75 18.41 -20.83
#